data_9f7e283b5c3ee4de9c3b235c6703873b
#
_entry.id   9f7e283b5c3ee4de9c3b235c6703873b
#
_cell.length_a   1.000
_cell.length_b   1.000
_cell.length_c   1.000
_cell.angle_alpha   90.00
_cell.angle_beta   90.00
_cell.angle_gamma   90.00
#
_symmetry.space_group_name_H-M   'P 1'
#
loop_
_entity.id
_entity.type
_entity.pdbx_description
1 polymer ?
#
loop_
_entity_poly.entity_id
_entity_poly.type
_entity_poly.pdbx_seq_one_letter_code
_entity_poly.pdbx_strand_id
1 'polypeptide(L)'
;MAGGQEQAAGPAGAVRLVLATHNQHKVRELRAILDGKVPGLGPDGIVGAGELGATEPVEDGLTFAENALIKARALAAFSGLPAVADDSGLCVDVLGGAPGIFSARWAGRHGDDAANLALLLAQLADVAPEHRGARFTCAAALVTPDGYEHVETGHLIGSLAIAPRGTNGFGYDPVLVPDGDVRTCAELTPHEKNAISHRGQAFRALAPAVVAVLSGQVPAAG
;
A
#
# COMPACT_ATOMS: atom_id res chain seq x y z
N MET A 1 -29.66 -33.50 -20.95
CA MET A 1 -29.87 -32.08 -21.16
C MET A 1 -29.14 -31.40 -19.98
N ALA A 2 -27.94 -30.91 -20.23
CA ALA A 2 -27.15 -30.20 -19.25
C ALA A 2 -27.47 -28.71 -19.36
N GLY A 3 -28.17 -28.14 -18.36
CA GLY A 3 -28.41 -26.73 -18.25
C GLY A 3 -27.16 -26.03 -17.76
N GLY A 4 -26.42 -25.37 -18.65
CA GLY A 4 -25.36 -24.44 -18.28
C GLY A 4 -25.98 -23.23 -17.55
N GLN A 5 -25.61 -23.02 -16.30
CA GLN A 5 -25.86 -21.77 -15.63
C GLN A 5 -24.90 -20.72 -16.20
N GLU A 6 -25.42 -19.89 -17.05
CA GLU A 6 -24.80 -18.67 -17.52
C GLU A 6 -24.72 -17.72 -16.29
N GLN A 7 -23.52 -17.57 -15.72
CA GLN A 7 -23.27 -16.58 -14.68
C GLN A 7 -23.44 -15.20 -15.31
N ALA A 8 -24.49 -14.51 -14.90
CA ALA A 8 -24.78 -13.16 -15.33
C ALA A 8 -23.62 -12.22 -14.96
N ALA A 9 -22.92 -11.71 -15.97
CA ALA A 9 -22.05 -10.56 -15.81
C ALA A 9 -22.88 -9.41 -15.24
N GLY A 10 -22.51 -8.91 -14.07
CA GLY A 10 -23.17 -7.74 -13.47
C GLY A 10 -23.11 -6.53 -14.41
N PRO A 11 -23.98 -5.53 -14.24
CA PRO A 11 -24.05 -4.40 -15.14
C PRO A 11 -22.70 -3.69 -15.24
N ALA A 12 -22.26 -3.43 -16.47
CA ALA A 12 -21.05 -2.66 -16.75
C ALA A 12 -21.21 -1.27 -16.10
N GLY A 13 -20.32 -0.93 -15.13
CA GLY A 13 -20.34 0.34 -14.41
C GLY A 13 -20.62 0.25 -12.91
N ALA A 14 -20.91 -0.93 -12.34
CA ALA A 14 -21.09 -1.06 -10.90
C ALA A 14 -19.70 -1.09 -10.18
N VAL A 15 -19.61 -0.38 -9.05
CA VAL A 15 -18.45 -0.49 -8.14
C VAL A 15 -18.38 -1.91 -7.59
N ARG A 16 -17.22 -2.54 -7.69
CA ARG A 16 -17.00 -3.93 -7.28
C ARG A 16 -15.90 -4.11 -6.25
N LEU A 17 -15.05 -3.08 -6.10
CA LEU A 17 -13.92 -3.06 -5.17
C LEU A 17 -13.77 -1.66 -4.59
N VAL A 18 -13.48 -1.56 -3.30
CA VAL A 18 -13.19 -0.29 -2.64
C VAL A 18 -11.75 -0.29 -2.11
N LEU A 19 -11.10 0.88 -2.17
CA LEU A 19 -9.74 1.05 -1.65
C LEU A 19 -9.77 2.02 -0.46
N ALA A 20 -9.28 1.57 0.70
CA ALA A 20 -9.24 2.35 1.93
C ALA A 20 -8.17 3.45 1.85
N THR A 21 -8.42 4.44 1.02
CA THR A 21 -7.53 5.58 0.82
C THR A 21 -8.29 6.81 0.35
N HIS A 22 -7.82 7.98 0.77
CA HIS A 22 -8.21 9.27 0.21
C HIS A 22 -7.25 9.71 -0.91
N ASN A 23 -6.20 8.95 -1.18
CA ASN A 23 -5.18 9.26 -2.19
C ASN A 23 -5.54 8.66 -3.55
N GLN A 24 -5.96 9.49 -4.51
CA GLN A 24 -6.31 9.09 -5.87
C GLN A 24 -5.15 8.47 -6.67
N HIS A 25 -3.87 8.70 -6.28
CA HIS A 25 -2.74 8.02 -6.92
C HIS A 25 -2.75 6.53 -6.62
N LYS A 26 -3.04 6.13 -5.37
CA LYS A 26 -3.16 4.72 -4.99
C LYS A 26 -4.30 4.02 -5.74
N VAL A 27 -5.43 4.70 -5.92
CA VAL A 27 -6.57 4.17 -6.68
C VAL A 27 -6.17 3.91 -8.14
N ARG A 28 -5.50 4.86 -8.79
CA ARG A 28 -5.01 4.68 -10.16
C ARG A 28 -3.98 3.56 -10.30
N GLU A 29 -3.08 3.43 -9.32
CA GLU A 29 -2.09 2.36 -9.30
C GLU A 29 -2.76 0.98 -9.23
N LEU A 30 -3.72 0.79 -8.32
CA LEU A 30 -4.46 -0.48 -8.21
C LEU A 30 -5.28 -0.77 -9.48
N ARG A 31 -5.94 0.25 -10.05
CA ARG A 31 -6.64 0.12 -11.34
C ARG A 31 -5.70 -0.39 -12.43
N ALA A 32 -4.52 0.21 -12.57
CA ALA A 32 -3.54 -0.20 -13.58
C ALA A 32 -3.02 -1.64 -13.35
N ILE A 33 -2.87 -2.07 -12.11
CA ILE A 33 -2.47 -3.44 -11.78
C ILE A 33 -3.55 -4.47 -12.13
N LEU A 34 -4.82 -4.11 -11.96
CA LEU A 34 -5.96 -5.01 -12.19
C LEU A 34 -6.53 -4.93 -13.62
N ASP A 35 -6.06 -3.98 -14.43
CA ASP A 35 -6.54 -3.77 -15.80
C ASP A 35 -6.43 -5.06 -16.63
N GLY A 36 -7.50 -5.41 -17.32
CA GLY A 36 -7.60 -6.62 -18.14
C GLY A 36 -7.58 -7.96 -17.37
N LYS A 37 -7.38 -7.95 -16.05
CA LYS A 37 -7.31 -9.19 -15.24
C LYS A 37 -8.66 -9.62 -14.67
N VAL A 38 -9.60 -8.69 -14.48
CA VAL A 38 -10.93 -8.99 -13.95
C VAL A 38 -11.97 -8.76 -15.04
N PRO A 39 -12.68 -9.81 -15.52
CA PRO A 39 -13.74 -9.65 -16.51
C PRO A 39 -14.81 -8.68 -16.04
N GLY A 40 -15.14 -7.70 -16.87
CA GLY A 40 -16.18 -6.71 -16.59
C GLY A 40 -15.83 -5.64 -15.53
N LEU A 41 -14.60 -5.59 -15.06
CA LEU A 41 -14.13 -4.49 -14.19
C LEU A 41 -13.79 -3.27 -15.06
N GLY A 42 -14.75 -2.34 -15.14
CA GLY A 42 -14.53 -1.07 -15.84
C GLY A 42 -13.69 -0.09 -14.99
N PRO A 43 -13.33 1.07 -15.58
CA PRO A 43 -12.54 2.10 -14.88
C PRO A 43 -13.20 2.61 -13.60
N ASP A 44 -14.54 2.59 -13.54
CA ASP A 44 -15.32 3.01 -12.35
C ASP A 44 -15.60 1.86 -11.37
N GLY A 45 -15.13 0.65 -11.68
CA GLY A 45 -15.34 -0.53 -10.82
C GLY A 45 -14.54 -0.52 -9.53
N ILE A 46 -13.56 0.41 -9.38
CA ILE A 46 -12.76 0.61 -8.17
C ILE A 46 -12.91 2.07 -7.73
N VAL A 47 -13.30 2.30 -6.49
CA VAL A 47 -13.40 3.64 -5.91
C VAL A 47 -12.61 3.74 -4.61
N GLY A 48 -12.17 4.96 -4.26
CA GLY A 48 -11.52 5.25 -3.00
C GLY A 48 -12.52 5.52 -1.86
N ALA A 49 -12.08 5.32 -0.62
CA ALA A 49 -12.87 5.61 0.58
C ALA A 49 -13.40 7.06 0.62
N GLY A 50 -12.60 8.00 0.12
CA GLY A 50 -13.00 9.41 0.03
C GLY A 50 -14.21 9.67 -0.86
N GLU A 51 -14.38 8.88 -1.92
CA GLU A 51 -15.54 8.98 -2.83
C GLU A 51 -16.82 8.46 -2.18
N LEU A 52 -16.69 7.56 -1.20
CA LEU A 52 -17.80 6.98 -0.45
C LEU A 52 -18.13 7.75 0.84
N GLY A 53 -17.33 8.74 1.22
CA GLY A 53 -17.51 9.44 2.49
C GLY A 53 -17.19 8.59 3.72
N ALA A 54 -16.43 7.50 3.55
CA ALA A 54 -16.01 6.65 4.66
C ALA A 54 -14.97 7.36 5.53
N THR A 55 -15.09 7.22 6.85
CA THR A 55 -14.11 7.74 7.81
C THR A 55 -12.97 6.75 8.01
N GLU A 56 -11.77 7.25 8.22
CA GLU A 56 -10.62 6.40 8.54
C GLU A 56 -10.74 5.86 9.99
N PRO A 57 -10.54 4.56 10.21
CA PRO A 57 -10.49 3.99 11.54
C PRO A 57 -9.19 4.38 12.26
N VAL A 58 -9.18 4.21 13.58
CA VAL A 58 -7.95 4.32 14.37
C VAL A 58 -7.03 3.13 14.03
N GLU A 59 -5.79 3.42 13.66
CA GLU A 59 -4.75 2.44 13.39
C GLU A 59 -4.00 2.13 14.70
N ASP A 60 -4.48 1.14 15.46
CA ASP A 60 -3.92 0.70 16.73
C ASP A 60 -3.21 -0.67 16.65
N GLY A 61 -3.04 -1.19 15.44
CA GLY A 61 -2.27 -2.41 15.16
C GLY A 61 -0.78 -2.23 15.45
N LEU A 62 -0.11 -3.33 15.76
CA LEU A 62 1.31 -3.36 16.08
C LEU A 62 2.20 -3.64 14.86
N THR A 63 1.59 -3.96 13.72
CA THR A 63 2.27 -4.25 12.45
C THR A 63 1.58 -3.55 11.29
N PHE A 64 2.30 -3.39 10.17
CA PHE A 64 1.70 -2.89 8.92
C PHE A 64 0.52 -3.76 8.46
N ALA A 65 0.63 -5.09 8.61
CA ALA A 65 -0.42 -6.02 8.24
C ALA A 65 -1.69 -5.82 9.07
N GLU A 66 -1.55 -5.67 10.38
CA GLU A 66 -2.69 -5.40 11.28
C GLU A 66 -3.37 -4.07 10.94
N ASN A 67 -2.60 -3.00 10.71
CA ASN A 67 -3.17 -1.70 10.34
C ASN A 67 -3.85 -1.74 8.97
N ALA A 68 -3.28 -2.44 7.99
CA ALA A 68 -3.93 -2.66 6.70
C ALA A 68 -5.26 -3.43 6.86
N LEU A 69 -5.28 -4.49 7.68
CA LEU A 69 -6.49 -5.25 7.97
C LEU A 69 -7.56 -4.41 8.69
N ILE A 70 -7.17 -3.61 9.69
CA ILE A 70 -8.09 -2.69 10.39
C ILE A 70 -8.81 -1.78 9.38
N LYS A 71 -8.05 -1.16 8.47
CA LYS A 71 -8.61 -0.28 7.42
C LYS A 71 -9.52 -1.04 6.44
N ALA A 72 -9.07 -2.20 5.97
CA ALA A 72 -9.83 -3.00 5.01
C ALA A 72 -11.13 -3.54 5.62
N ARG A 73 -11.11 -4.04 6.87
CA ARG A 73 -12.29 -4.50 7.60
C ARG A 73 -13.32 -3.38 7.79
N ALA A 74 -12.86 -2.20 8.24
CA ALA A 74 -13.74 -1.05 8.44
C ALA A 74 -14.44 -0.65 7.13
N LEU A 75 -13.69 -0.60 6.02
CA LEU A 75 -14.25 -0.21 4.72
C LEU A 75 -15.14 -1.31 4.12
N ALA A 76 -14.80 -2.59 4.25
CA ALA A 76 -15.66 -3.69 3.81
C ALA A 76 -17.00 -3.69 4.55
N ALA A 77 -16.97 -3.51 5.88
CA ALA A 77 -18.17 -3.41 6.70
C ALA A 77 -19.04 -2.18 6.34
N PHE A 78 -18.40 -1.05 6.04
CA PHE A 78 -19.09 0.18 5.66
C PHE A 78 -19.74 0.09 4.28
N SER A 79 -19.00 -0.43 3.29
CA SER A 79 -19.44 -0.43 1.89
C SER A 79 -20.27 -1.65 1.48
N GLY A 80 -20.16 -2.75 2.20
CA GLY A 80 -20.72 -4.05 1.80
C GLY A 80 -20.02 -4.67 0.58
N LEU A 81 -18.82 -4.19 0.23
CA LEU A 81 -18.03 -4.64 -0.91
C LEU A 81 -16.66 -5.16 -0.47
N PRO A 82 -15.99 -6.00 -1.28
CA PRO A 82 -14.59 -6.30 -1.07
C PRO A 82 -13.77 -5.02 -0.96
N ALA A 83 -12.91 -4.94 0.05
CA ALA A 83 -12.09 -3.77 0.33
C ALA A 83 -10.61 -4.12 0.33
N VAL A 84 -9.80 -3.26 -0.28
CA VAL A 84 -8.35 -3.30 -0.22
C VAL A 84 -7.85 -2.12 0.62
N ALA A 85 -6.84 -2.36 1.45
CA ALA A 85 -6.13 -1.30 2.18
C ALA A 85 -4.64 -1.56 2.16
N ASP A 86 -3.84 -0.52 2.32
CA ASP A 86 -2.40 -0.65 2.56
C ASP A 86 -1.97 0.14 3.79
N ASP A 87 -0.97 -0.39 4.48
CA ASP A 87 -0.18 0.37 5.44
C ASP A 87 1.30 0.24 5.12
N SER A 88 2.06 1.32 5.28
CA SER A 88 3.45 1.35 4.84
C SER A 88 4.30 2.34 5.61
N GLY A 89 5.60 2.05 5.70
CA GLY A 89 6.56 2.93 6.34
C GLY A 89 8.00 2.55 6.04
N LEU A 90 8.89 3.34 6.62
CA LEU A 90 10.34 3.13 6.60
C LEU A 90 10.74 2.28 7.80
N CYS A 91 11.56 1.26 7.57
CA CYS A 91 12.20 0.47 8.60
C CYS A 91 13.72 0.65 8.49
N VAL A 92 14.39 1.10 9.55
CA VAL A 92 15.84 1.33 9.59
C VAL A 92 16.49 0.28 10.50
N ASP A 93 17.48 -0.43 9.98
CA ASP A 93 18.01 -1.61 10.63
C ASP A 93 18.71 -1.28 11.96
N VAL A 94 19.54 -0.24 12.01
CA VAL A 94 20.23 0.19 13.23
C VAL A 94 19.26 0.72 14.30
N LEU A 95 18.06 1.12 13.92
CA LEU A 95 16.99 1.53 14.83
C LEU A 95 16.04 0.38 15.19
N GLY A 96 16.42 -0.88 14.92
CA GLY A 96 15.59 -2.04 15.21
C GLY A 96 14.28 -2.09 14.42
N GLY A 97 14.24 -1.45 13.23
CA GLY A 97 13.04 -1.36 12.38
C GLY A 97 12.20 -0.09 12.60
N ALA A 98 12.55 0.78 13.56
CA ALA A 98 11.90 2.09 13.66
C ALA A 98 12.30 2.97 12.45
N PRO A 99 11.44 3.95 12.05
CA PRO A 99 10.14 4.34 12.59
C PRO A 99 9.02 3.31 12.42
N GLY A 100 9.09 2.39 11.43
CA GLY A 100 8.06 1.37 11.22
C GLY A 100 6.66 1.96 11.05
N ILE A 101 5.68 1.44 11.78
CA ILE A 101 4.27 1.91 11.78
C ILE A 101 4.11 3.37 12.26
N PHE A 102 5.15 3.95 12.84
CA PHE A 102 5.15 5.34 13.26
C PHE A 102 5.70 6.30 12.19
N SER A 103 6.02 5.82 10.99
CA SER A 103 6.67 6.61 9.93
C SER A 103 5.98 7.94 9.65
N ALA A 104 4.66 7.96 9.55
CA ALA A 104 3.90 9.17 9.25
C ALA A 104 3.81 10.17 10.42
N ARG A 105 4.18 9.75 11.64
CA ARG A 105 4.10 10.56 12.88
C ARG A 105 5.37 10.46 13.73
N TRP A 106 6.51 10.17 13.12
CA TRP A 106 7.79 9.93 13.81
C TRP A 106 8.22 11.10 14.70
N ALA A 107 8.01 12.34 14.23
CA ALA A 107 8.25 13.55 15.01
C ALA A 107 7.04 13.99 15.87
N GLY A 108 6.06 13.08 16.09
CA GLY A 108 4.90 13.32 16.94
C GLY A 108 3.67 13.89 16.21
N ARG A 109 3.82 14.43 15.01
CA ARG A 109 2.74 15.02 14.22
C ARG A 109 2.50 14.22 12.96
N HIS A 110 1.27 13.75 12.75
CA HIS A 110 0.91 12.99 11.56
C HIS A 110 1.01 13.86 10.29
N GLY A 111 1.70 13.35 9.25
CA GLY A 111 1.83 14.01 7.95
C GLY A 111 2.83 15.17 7.90
N ASP A 112 3.63 15.39 8.96
CA ASP A 112 4.72 16.38 8.94
C ASP A 112 6.00 15.71 8.41
N ASP A 113 6.04 15.47 7.09
CA ASP A 113 7.13 14.77 6.43
C ASP A 113 8.49 15.43 6.67
N ALA A 114 8.54 16.76 6.69
CA ALA A 114 9.77 17.50 6.90
C ALA A 114 10.33 17.29 8.31
N ALA A 115 9.49 17.36 9.34
CA ALA A 115 9.91 17.12 10.72
C ALA A 115 10.29 15.64 10.94
N ASN A 116 9.54 14.71 10.36
CA ASN A 116 9.82 13.28 10.44
C ASN A 116 11.19 12.94 9.83
N LEU A 117 11.50 13.49 8.66
CA LEU A 117 12.77 13.32 7.97
C LEU A 117 13.93 13.97 8.75
N ALA A 118 13.74 15.17 9.24
CA ALA A 118 14.75 15.90 10.02
C ALA A 118 15.13 15.14 11.31
N LEU A 119 14.12 14.62 12.04
CA LEU A 119 14.36 13.84 13.24
C LEU A 119 15.13 12.54 12.92
N LEU A 120 14.75 11.82 11.86
CA LEU A 120 15.45 10.61 11.46
C LEU A 120 16.93 10.89 11.14
N LEU A 121 17.22 11.93 10.37
CA LEU A 121 18.60 12.29 10.02
C LEU A 121 19.42 12.71 11.24
N ALA A 122 18.81 13.43 12.19
CA ALA A 122 19.45 13.82 13.43
C ALA A 122 19.81 12.59 14.31
N GLN A 123 18.92 11.60 14.38
CA GLN A 123 19.17 10.34 15.10
C GLN A 123 20.30 9.51 14.47
N LEU A 124 20.49 9.62 13.17
CA LEU A 124 21.51 8.90 12.42
C LEU A 124 22.82 9.69 12.20
N ALA A 125 22.96 10.88 12.80
CA ALA A 125 24.08 11.78 12.51
C ALA A 125 25.44 11.13 12.66
N ASP A 126 25.64 10.32 13.71
CA ASP A 126 26.89 9.62 14.02
C ASP A 126 26.96 8.19 13.46
N VAL A 127 25.96 7.74 12.71
CA VAL A 127 25.91 6.40 12.10
C VAL A 127 26.65 6.43 10.76
N ALA A 128 27.68 5.58 10.63
CA ALA A 128 28.46 5.46 9.40
C ALA A 128 27.60 4.94 8.23
N PRO A 129 27.91 5.33 6.97
CA PRO A 129 27.08 4.98 5.80
C PRO A 129 26.81 3.48 5.64
N GLU A 130 27.79 2.63 5.94
CA GLU A 130 27.69 1.17 5.86
C GLU A 130 26.71 0.54 6.85
N HIS A 131 26.26 1.30 7.87
CA HIS A 131 25.30 0.88 8.90
C HIS A 131 23.92 1.53 8.74
N ARG A 132 23.68 2.23 7.63
CA ARG A 132 22.42 2.93 7.32
C ARG A 132 21.47 2.08 6.48
N GLY A 133 21.53 0.75 6.59
CA GLY A 133 20.60 -0.16 5.94
C GLY A 133 19.16 0.17 6.33
N ALA A 134 18.27 0.21 5.33
CA ALA A 134 16.86 0.52 5.52
C ALA A 134 16.01 -0.08 4.41
N ARG A 135 14.70 -0.16 4.65
CA ARG A 135 13.74 -0.56 3.63
C ARG A 135 12.42 0.17 3.81
N PHE A 136 11.78 0.49 2.72
CA PHE A 136 10.34 0.71 2.74
C PHE A 136 9.62 -0.63 2.77
N THR A 137 8.60 -0.73 3.61
CA THR A 137 7.70 -1.88 3.72
C THR A 137 6.28 -1.43 3.46
N CYS A 138 5.52 -2.23 2.71
CA CYS A 138 4.08 -2.06 2.53
C CYS A 138 3.39 -3.40 2.76
N ALA A 139 2.38 -3.43 3.61
CA ALA A 139 1.42 -4.51 3.68
C ALA A 139 0.14 -4.07 2.95
N ALA A 140 -0.36 -4.90 2.04
CA ALA A 140 -1.63 -4.72 1.35
C ALA A 140 -2.59 -5.83 1.77
N ALA A 141 -3.77 -5.47 2.26
CA ALA A 141 -4.79 -6.38 2.74
C ALA A 141 -6.03 -6.33 1.85
N LEU A 142 -6.62 -7.49 1.58
CA LEU A 142 -7.94 -7.67 0.99
C LEU A 142 -8.86 -8.26 2.05
N VAL A 143 -10.03 -7.66 2.24
CA VAL A 143 -11.08 -8.17 3.12
C VAL A 143 -12.41 -8.16 2.37
N THR A 144 -13.19 -9.25 2.50
CA THR A 144 -14.53 -9.31 1.95
C THR A 144 -15.60 -9.19 3.06
N PRO A 145 -16.83 -8.78 2.75
CA PRO A 145 -17.90 -8.65 3.74
C PRO A 145 -18.27 -9.98 4.45
N ASP A 146 -18.00 -11.11 3.83
CA ASP A 146 -18.21 -12.46 4.37
C ASP A 146 -17.04 -12.99 5.20
N GLY A 147 -15.97 -12.16 5.38
CA GLY A 147 -14.89 -12.42 6.32
C GLY A 147 -13.65 -13.09 5.72
N TYR A 148 -13.55 -13.25 4.39
CA TYR A 148 -12.27 -13.66 3.79
C TYR A 148 -11.24 -12.54 3.92
N GLU A 149 -10.01 -12.90 4.33
CA GLU A 149 -8.90 -11.98 4.51
C GLU A 149 -7.63 -12.54 3.85
N HIS A 150 -6.90 -11.66 3.16
CA HIS A 150 -5.61 -12.00 2.57
C HIS A 150 -4.67 -10.80 2.65
N VAL A 151 -3.41 -11.04 3.00
CA VAL A 151 -2.39 -9.99 3.15
C VAL A 151 -1.15 -10.37 2.36
N GLU A 152 -0.64 -9.41 1.61
CA GLU A 152 0.64 -9.50 0.90
C GLU A 152 1.56 -8.35 1.30
N THR A 153 2.87 -8.62 1.27
CA THR A 153 3.87 -7.64 1.67
C THR A 153 4.87 -7.39 0.55
N GLY A 154 5.24 -6.12 0.37
CA GLY A 154 6.30 -5.71 -0.55
C GLY A 154 7.37 -4.89 0.16
N HIS A 155 8.62 -4.99 -0.31
CA HIS A 155 9.77 -4.30 0.26
C HIS A 155 10.58 -3.60 -0.82
N LEU A 156 11.06 -2.39 -0.54
CA LEU A 156 12.10 -1.73 -1.30
C LEU A 156 13.31 -1.56 -0.40
N ILE A 157 14.30 -2.44 -0.59
CA ILE A 157 15.53 -2.49 0.23
C ILE A 157 16.52 -1.47 -0.31
N GLY A 158 17.32 -0.89 0.58
CA GLY A 158 18.36 0.08 0.24
C GLY A 158 19.09 0.61 1.47
N SER A 159 19.67 1.78 1.32
CA SER A 159 20.39 2.47 2.38
C SER A 159 19.97 3.94 2.46
N LEU A 160 20.23 4.57 3.62
CA LEU A 160 19.89 5.98 3.82
C LEU A 160 21.08 6.89 3.50
N ALA A 161 20.86 7.85 2.61
CA ALA A 161 21.79 8.93 2.33
C ALA A 161 22.01 9.81 3.58
N ILE A 162 23.18 10.46 3.67
CA ILE A 162 23.55 11.36 4.78
C ILE A 162 22.69 12.65 4.74
N ALA A 163 22.32 13.10 3.54
CA ALA A 163 21.54 14.31 3.32
C ALA A 163 20.44 14.06 2.27
N PRO A 164 19.32 14.79 2.33
CA PRO A 164 18.24 14.68 1.37
C PRO A 164 18.68 15.07 -0.04
N ARG A 165 18.22 14.32 -1.06
CA ARG A 165 18.43 14.58 -2.48
C ARG A 165 17.15 14.32 -3.26
N GLY A 166 16.94 15.09 -4.34
CA GLY A 166 15.74 14.99 -5.18
C GLY A 166 14.52 15.72 -4.60
N THR A 167 13.48 15.82 -5.41
CA THR A 167 12.26 16.60 -5.09
C THR A 167 10.97 15.84 -5.39
N ASN A 168 11.06 14.63 -5.95
CA ASN A 168 9.90 13.80 -6.25
C ASN A 168 9.45 13.01 -5.02
N GLY A 169 8.21 12.53 -5.03
CA GLY A 169 7.68 11.67 -3.98
C GLY A 169 7.31 12.43 -2.70
N PHE A 170 7.41 11.75 -1.56
CA PHE A 170 7.03 12.26 -0.24
C PHE A 170 7.75 11.51 0.89
N GLY A 171 7.60 11.98 2.13
CA GLY A 171 8.13 11.31 3.32
C GLY A 171 9.65 11.16 3.28
N TYR A 172 10.11 9.92 3.32
CA TYR A 172 11.54 9.57 3.36
C TYR A 172 12.15 9.29 1.99
N ASP A 173 11.44 9.54 0.90
CA ASP A 173 11.96 9.37 -0.47
C ASP A 173 13.27 10.12 -0.73
N PRO A 174 13.49 11.34 -0.17
CA PRO A 174 14.73 12.08 -0.39
C PRO A 174 15.98 11.43 0.21
N VAL A 175 15.85 10.41 1.04
CA VAL A 175 17.01 9.79 1.70
C VAL A 175 17.17 8.30 1.41
N LEU A 176 16.13 7.56 1.00
CA LEU A 176 16.28 6.14 0.65
C LEU A 176 16.88 6.01 -0.75
N VAL A 177 18.06 5.39 -0.82
CA VAL A 177 18.74 4.95 -2.04
C VAL A 177 18.45 3.46 -2.22
N PRO A 178 17.70 3.05 -3.25
CA PRO A 178 17.42 1.63 -3.50
C PRO A 178 18.70 0.85 -3.83
N ASP A 179 18.74 -0.42 -3.43
CA ASP A 179 19.83 -1.31 -3.79
C ASP A 179 19.99 -1.39 -5.31
N GLY A 180 21.24 -1.26 -5.78
CA GLY A 180 21.56 -1.25 -7.21
C GLY A 180 21.41 0.10 -7.92
N ASP A 181 20.99 1.15 -7.22
CA ASP A 181 20.96 2.54 -7.71
C ASP A 181 21.90 3.43 -6.87
N VAL A 182 22.22 4.61 -7.38
CA VAL A 182 22.96 5.66 -6.67
C VAL A 182 22.09 6.88 -6.36
N ARG A 183 20.90 6.93 -6.93
CA ARG A 183 19.88 7.96 -6.77
C ARG A 183 18.99 7.62 -5.59
N THR A 184 18.51 8.63 -4.89
CA THR A 184 17.43 8.45 -3.92
C THR A 184 16.09 8.22 -4.63
N CYS A 185 15.09 7.70 -3.91
CA CYS A 185 13.74 7.57 -4.45
C CYS A 185 13.15 8.90 -4.96
N ALA A 186 13.56 10.02 -4.39
CA ALA A 186 13.12 11.35 -4.82
C ALA A 186 13.86 11.89 -6.06
N GLU A 187 14.93 11.25 -6.49
CA GLU A 187 15.64 11.53 -7.73
C GLU A 187 15.14 10.68 -8.91
N LEU A 188 14.34 9.64 -8.62
CA LEU A 188 13.70 8.81 -9.64
C LEU A 188 12.47 9.51 -10.21
N THR A 189 12.15 9.23 -11.48
CA THR A 189 10.86 9.60 -12.04
C THR A 189 9.73 8.79 -11.37
N PRO A 190 8.48 9.28 -11.36
CA PRO A 190 7.35 8.51 -10.82
C PRO A 190 7.21 7.12 -11.45
N HIS A 191 7.50 6.97 -12.74
CA HIS A 191 7.44 5.69 -13.44
C HIS A 191 8.53 4.72 -12.95
N GLU A 192 9.80 5.17 -12.86
CA GLU A 192 10.91 4.35 -12.35
C GLU A 192 10.62 3.89 -10.91
N LYS A 193 10.22 4.83 -10.05
CA LYS A 193 9.89 4.53 -8.65
C LYS A 193 8.75 3.51 -8.52
N ASN A 194 7.64 3.68 -9.28
CA ASN A 194 6.50 2.77 -9.23
C ASN A 194 6.86 1.35 -9.67
N ALA A 195 7.78 1.21 -10.63
CA ALA A 195 8.23 -0.10 -11.10
C ALA A 195 8.87 -0.94 -9.98
N ILE A 196 9.62 -0.31 -9.07
CA ILE A 196 10.36 -0.96 -7.97
C ILE A 196 9.69 -0.81 -6.61
N SER A 197 8.64 0.01 -6.47
CA SER A 197 8.08 0.41 -5.18
C SER A 197 7.57 -0.79 -4.36
N HIS A 198 7.77 -0.72 -3.05
CA HIS A 198 7.22 -1.65 -2.06
C HIS A 198 5.70 -1.80 -2.18
N ARG A 199 4.96 -0.68 -2.37
CA ARG A 199 3.50 -0.70 -2.58
C ARG A 199 3.11 -1.39 -3.88
N GLY A 200 3.78 -1.08 -4.98
CA GLY A 200 3.54 -1.74 -6.26
C GLY A 200 3.81 -3.26 -6.19
N GLN A 201 4.83 -3.68 -5.44
CA GLN A 201 5.10 -5.10 -5.19
C GLN A 201 3.95 -5.75 -4.38
N ALA A 202 3.53 -5.14 -3.26
CA ALA A 202 2.45 -5.65 -2.42
C ALA A 202 1.12 -5.76 -3.21
N PHE A 203 0.75 -4.74 -3.97
CA PHE A 203 -0.48 -4.77 -4.78
C PHE A 203 -0.41 -5.78 -5.92
N ARG A 204 0.73 -5.94 -6.57
CA ARG A 204 0.91 -6.99 -7.61
C ARG A 204 0.81 -8.40 -7.03
N ALA A 205 1.37 -8.62 -5.82
CA ALA A 205 1.24 -9.89 -5.11
C ALA A 205 -0.22 -10.16 -4.69
N LEU A 206 -0.94 -9.12 -4.23
CA LEU A 206 -2.34 -9.21 -3.82
C LEU A 206 -3.32 -9.43 -5.01
N ALA A 207 -2.95 -9.00 -6.21
CA ALA A 207 -3.83 -9.00 -7.37
C ALA A 207 -4.49 -10.37 -7.69
N PRO A 208 -3.81 -11.52 -7.60
CA PRO A 208 -4.47 -12.83 -7.81
C PRO A 208 -5.63 -13.08 -6.86
N ALA A 209 -5.50 -12.74 -5.57
CA ALA A 209 -6.58 -12.88 -4.60
C ALA A 209 -7.76 -11.95 -4.90
N VAL A 210 -7.48 -10.71 -5.29
CA VAL A 210 -8.52 -9.75 -5.74
C VAL A 210 -9.25 -10.29 -6.97
N VAL A 211 -8.53 -10.82 -7.96
CA VAL A 211 -9.13 -11.42 -9.16
C VAL A 211 -10.05 -12.58 -8.79
N ALA A 212 -9.59 -13.48 -7.91
CA ALA A 212 -10.36 -14.64 -7.45
C ALA A 212 -11.66 -14.21 -6.76
N VAL A 213 -11.59 -13.26 -5.83
CA VAL A 213 -12.76 -12.70 -5.13
C VAL A 213 -13.76 -12.06 -6.10
N LEU A 214 -13.28 -11.19 -7.00
CA LEU A 214 -14.14 -10.50 -7.95
C LEU A 214 -14.72 -11.41 -9.05
N SER A 215 -14.11 -12.60 -9.25
CA SER A 215 -14.63 -13.64 -10.16
C SER A 215 -15.51 -14.68 -9.46
N GLY A 216 -15.81 -14.50 -8.17
CA GLY A 216 -16.63 -15.46 -7.39
C GLY A 216 -15.89 -16.76 -7.06
N GLN A 217 -14.58 -16.79 -7.16
CA GLN A 217 -13.71 -17.92 -6.87
C GLN A 217 -12.98 -17.65 -5.54
N VAL A 218 -13.72 -17.58 -4.43
CA VAL A 218 -13.09 -17.35 -3.11
C VAL A 218 -12.24 -18.56 -2.76
N PRO A 219 -10.94 -18.41 -2.47
CA PRO A 219 -10.15 -19.50 -1.92
C PRO A 219 -10.78 -19.93 -0.58
N ALA A 220 -10.81 -21.25 -0.30
CA ALA A 220 -11.24 -21.73 1.01
C ALA A 220 -10.37 -21.06 2.09
N ALA A 221 -11.03 -20.55 3.16
CA ALA A 221 -10.33 -20.07 4.33
C ALA A 221 -9.46 -21.21 4.87
N GLY A 222 -8.13 -21.00 4.92
CA GLY A 222 -7.16 -21.97 5.44
C GLY A 222 -7.17 -22.00 6.97
#